data_1658e60f9ac5d876af9874d8a8100b61
#
_entry.id   1658e60f9ac5d876af9874d8a8100b61
#
_cell.length_a   1.000
_cell.length_b   1.000
_cell.length_c   1.000
_cell.angle_alpha   90.00
_cell.angle_beta   90.00
_cell.angle_gamma   90.00
#
_symmetry.space_group_name_H-M   'P 1'
#
loop_
_entity.id
_entity.type
_entity.pdbx_description
1 polymer ?
#
loop_
_entity_poly.entity_id
_entity_poly.type
_entity_poly.pdbx_seq_one_letter_code
_entity_poly.pdbx_strand_id
1 'polypeptide(L)'
;MTVKRAVAVLVCVVVGVAARTRVGTAQQWQQAKCDVKPGHVLVNRGMLYVKSASETRFADKRQKDLSDADAVLTQAVTSGGQEKNAAAWYYLARYYALKSDLIGTDSAFAKAAALAPQCKDDIAAWRRILWVPVFNEGVRAWQAGQTDSAIASFRQANAIYDGDPTGFVYLGTLLSAANQPDSSAKYFKLAVKAGDDPKFAKAKRDALFDAARVYHAAQRWDDAVAGYKDYLAVYPADVQAMAGLASVYVQQGKRDEAVALYTQIMDHADSAEATDLFNAAQAILGGIPQDPDTATVGEKCRGETRAKSRTLTARQIAVKCEAVSVDTLRRFRKSIEPHYGLAARAYELGLTKNPYYRDALYNLSGIYYILSDTAHALPMGQRLTAIDPLNRSSLAALVRSWQLRGNKDSVLYYLTVADSLAVEVTVGSFTPGDSGATLGGVFTNHKAKPSPPVSVTFEFLNAKGDLVTSQQQDVAAIDAEANRPFELKVHGAGIVAWRYRKL
;
A
#
# COMPACT_ATOMS: atom_id res chain seq x y z
N MET A 1 -6.44 -0.08 3.68
CA MET A 1 -5.17 -0.63 4.25
C MET A 1 -4.61 0.40 5.21
N THR A 2 -4.61 0.12 6.49
CA THR A 2 -4.25 1.09 7.55
C THR A 2 -2.74 1.31 7.60
N VAL A 3 -2.33 2.55 7.86
CA VAL A 3 -0.94 3.05 8.03
C VAL A 3 -0.05 2.14 8.91
N LYS A 4 -0.65 1.29 9.75
CA LYS A 4 0.06 0.31 10.60
C LYS A 4 0.83 -0.77 9.81
N ARG A 5 0.47 -1.11 8.57
CA ARG A 5 1.20 -2.10 7.76
C ARG A 5 2.53 -1.56 7.20
N ALA A 6 2.61 -0.28 6.87
CA ALA A 6 3.87 0.33 6.41
C ALA A 6 4.93 0.40 7.53
N VAL A 7 4.48 0.44 8.78
CA VAL A 7 5.36 0.52 9.97
C VAL A 7 5.98 -0.83 10.32
N ALA A 8 5.27 -1.95 10.11
CA ALA A 8 5.74 -3.29 10.48
C ALA A 8 6.90 -3.80 9.60
N VAL A 9 6.93 -3.43 8.32
CA VAL A 9 7.98 -3.87 7.38
C VAL A 9 9.32 -3.15 7.63
N LEU A 10 9.30 -1.94 8.19
CA LEU A 10 10.53 -1.17 8.47
C LEU A 10 11.30 -1.66 9.72
N VAL A 11 10.65 -2.39 10.61
CA VAL A 11 11.26 -2.86 11.87
C VAL A 11 12.31 -3.97 11.67
N CYS A 12 12.22 -4.76 10.61
CA CYS A 12 13.11 -5.91 10.41
C CYS A 12 14.50 -5.60 9.85
N VAL A 13 14.79 -4.39 9.37
CA VAL A 13 16.09 -4.09 8.71
C VAL A 13 17.11 -3.44 9.65
N VAL A 14 16.74 -2.96 10.84
CA VAL A 14 17.65 -2.19 11.73
C VAL A 14 18.19 -3.00 12.91
N VAL A 15 17.80 -4.26 13.12
CA VAL A 15 18.23 -5.07 14.28
C VAL A 15 19.69 -5.56 14.21
N GLY A 16 20.45 -5.23 13.17
CA GLY A 16 21.82 -5.74 12.95
C GLY A 16 22.96 -4.96 13.60
N VAL A 17 22.75 -3.81 14.24
CA VAL A 17 23.86 -3.05 14.88
C VAL A 17 23.44 -2.52 16.26
N ALA A 18 23.09 -3.40 17.17
CA ALA A 18 23.07 -3.07 18.60
C ALA A 18 24.50 -3.18 19.16
N ALA A 19 25.41 -2.35 18.70
CA ALA A 19 26.62 -2.06 19.48
C ALA A 19 26.16 -1.24 20.69
N ARG A 20 26.26 -1.83 21.87
CA ARG A 20 26.11 -1.15 23.16
C ARG A 20 27.14 -0.02 23.24
N THR A 21 26.83 1.15 22.68
CA THR A 21 27.62 2.33 22.93
C THR A 21 27.19 2.92 24.28
N ARG A 22 27.97 2.62 25.30
CA ARG A 22 27.96 3.40 26.54
C ARG A 22 28.19 4.86 26.17
N VAL A 23 27.27 5.72 26.53
CA VAL A 23 27.50 7.17 26.57
C VAL A 23 28.71 7.39 27.48
N GLY A 24 29.86 7.79 26.91
CA GLY A 24 31.08 8.02 27.70
C GLY A 24 32.39 7.52 27.13
N THR A 25 32.42 6.86 25.96
CA THR A 25 33.72 6.58 25.32
C THR A 25 34.22 7.86 24.64
N ALA A 26 35.34 8.37 25.12
CA ALA A 26 36.11 9.42 24.45
C ALA A 26 36.22 9.03 22.96
N GLN A 27 35.75 9.92 22.07
CA GLN A 27 35.80 9.69 20.64
C GLN A 27 37.28 9.65 20.25
N GLN A 28 37.81 8.47 19.91
CA GLN A 28 39.22 8.33 19.58
C GLN A 28 39.61 9.34 18.50
N TRP A 29 40.74 10.00 18.65
CA TRP A 29 41.26 10.90 17.64
C TRP A 29 41.39 10.17 16.30
N GLN A 30 40.73 10.72 15.30
CA GLN A 30 40.92 10.32 13.91
C GLN A 30 41.61 11.46 13.17
N GLN A 31 42.70 11.17 12.53
CA GLN A 31 43.38 12.15 11.67
C GLN A 31 42.48 12.47 10.48
N ALA A 32 42.53 13.73 10.02
CA ALA A 32 41.83 14.12 8.79
C ALA A 32 42.32 13.24 7.64
N LYS A 33 41.40 12.68 6.87
CA LYS A 33 41.70 11.87 5.69
C LYS A 33 41.96 12.72 4.44
N CYS A 34 41.69 14.01 4.53
CA CYS A 34 41.98 14.98 3.49
C CYS A 34 43.19 15.85 3.87
N ASP A 35 43.82 16.47 2.87
CA ASP A 35 44.99 17.33 3.09
C ASP A 35 44.58 18.71 3.65
N VAL A 36 44.35 18.75 4.95
CA VAL A 36 44.15 20.00 5.73
C VAL A 36 45.33 20.24 6.63
N LYS A 37 46.39 20.86 6.10
CA LYS A 37 47.58 21.21 6.88
C LYS A 37 47.31 22.47 7.70
N PRO A 38 47.58 22.46 9.02
CA PRO A 38 47.38 23.62 9.86
C PRO A 38 48.10 24.85 9.35
N GLY A 39 49.37 24.74 8.95
CA GLY A 39 50.18 25.79 8.32
C GLY A 39 50.47 27.03 9.18
N HIS A 40 49.74 27.24 10.27
CA HIS A 40 49.87 28.37 11.15
C HIS A 40 49.89 27.93 12.61
N VAL A 41 50.64 28.68 13.47
CA VAL A 41 50.85 28.30 14.88
C VAL A 41 49.57 28.18 15.68
N LEU A 42 48.62 29.09 15.50
CA LEU A 42 47.31 29.04 16.20
C LEU A 42 46.51 27.80 15.78
N VAL A 43 46.45 27.51 14.49
CA VAL A 43 45.69 26.36 13.99
C VAL A 43 46.33 25.03 14.42
N ASN A 44 47.68 24.96 14.42
CA ASN A 44 48.38 23.77 14.88
C ASN A 44 48.17 23.53 16.38
N ARG A 45 48.24 24.58 17.20
CA ARG A 45 47.95 24.49 18.65
C ARG A 45 46.52 24.08 18.91
N GLY A 46 45.55 24.69 18.19
CA GLY A 46 44.14 24.31 18.30
C GLY A 46 43.90 22.83 17.94
N MET A 47 44.49 22.33 16.85
CA MET A 47 44.45 20.92 16.47
C MET A 47 44.99 20.02 17.60
N LEU A 48 46.13 20.37 18.19
CA LEU A 48 46.72 19.57 19.30
C LEU A 48 45.83 19.57 20.55
N TYR A 49 45.19 20.68 20.89
CA TYR A 49 44.23 20.74 22.00
C TYR A 49 42.99 19.92 21.72
N VAL A 50 42.41 19.98 20.50
CA VAL A 50 41.27 19.16 20.11
C VAL A 50 41.65 17.67 20.17
N LYS A 51 42.86 17.29 19.72
CA LYS A 51 43.39 15.94 19.84
C LYS A 51 43.48 15.48 21.27
N SER A 52 44.16 16.29 22.12
CA SER A 52 44.33 15.99 23.56
C SER A 52 42.98 15.87 24.28
N ALA A 53 42.03 16.73 24.01
CA ALA A 53 40.68 16.68 24.57
C ALA A 53 39.92 15.43 24.15
N SER A 54 40.16 14.89 22.94
CA SER A 54 39.50 13.66 22.42
C SER A 54 40.11 12.39 23.02
N GLU A 55 41.40 12.39 23.36
CA GLU A 55 42.15 11.22 23.86
C GLU A 55 42.19 11.10 25.39
N THR A 56 42.06 12.24 26.10
CA THR A 56 42.19 12.23 27.57
C THR A 56 41.00 11.62 28.28
N ARG A 57 41.27 10.82 29.32
CA ARG A 57 40.26 10.25 30.24
C ARG A 57 39.93 11.16 31.42
N PHE A 58 40.74 12.20 31.67
CA PHE A 58 40.58 13.09 32.79
C PHE A 58 39.70 14.28 32.45
N ALA A 59 38.57 14.43 33.17
CA ALA A 59 37.55 15.43 32.89
C ALA A 59 38.12 16.89 32.94
N ASP A 60 38.88 17.19 33.99
CA ASP A 60 39.45 18.54 34.16
C ASP A 60 40.43 18.88 33.03
N LYS A 61 41.28 17.94 32.65
CA LYS A 61 42.18 18.11 31.51
C LYS A 61 41.43 18.30 30.23
N ARG A 62 40.37 17.50 29.98
CA ARG A 62 39.51 17.63 28.79
C ARG A 62 38.87 19.01 28.71
N GLN A 63 38.33 19.51 29.85
CA GLN A 63 37.70 20.81 29.90
C GLN A 63 38.71 21.96 29.63
N LYS A 64 39.91 21.84 30.21
CA LYS A 64 40.99 22.79 29.95
C LYS A 64 41.42 22.77 28.47
N ASP A 65 41.69 21.59 27.90
CA ASP A 65 42.06 21.46 26.50
C ASP A 65 40.98 22.01 25.55
N LEU A 66 39.69 21.80 25.86
CA LEU A 66 38.58 22.39 25.08
C LEU A 66 38.52 23.89 25.20
N SER A 67 38.77 24.46 26.40
CA SER A 67 38.83 25.92 26.58
C SER A 67 39.99 26.53 25.80
N ASP A 68 41.16 25.88 25.83
CA ASP A 68 42.36 26.34 25.13
C ASP A 68 42.15 26.19 23.59
N ALA A 69 41.48 25.14 23.12
CA ALA A 69 41.12 24.94 21.73
C ALA A 69 40.20 26.08 21.23
N ASP A 70 39.17 26.39 22.00
CA ASP A 70 38.23 27.47 21.69
C ASP A 70 38.97 28.81 21.51
N ALA A 71 39.76 29.20 22.50
CA ALA A 71 40.49 30.47 22.49
C ALA A 71 41.36 30.58 21.23
N VAL A 72 42.18 29.57 20.92
CA VAL A 72 43.14 29.69 19.81
C VAL A 72 42.50 29.49 18.42
N LEU A 73 41.49 28.60 18.27
CA LEU A 73 40.83 28.40 16.99
C LEU A 73 39.88 29.54 16.64
N THR A 74 39.14 30.07 17.62
CA THR A 74 38.31 31.26 17.42
C THR A 74 39.18 32.46 17.08
N GLN A 75 40.28 32.68 17.82
CA GLN A 75 41.26 33.73 17.48
C GLN A 75 41.78 33.54 16.05
N ALA A 76 42.11 32.31 15.63
CA ALA A 76 42.67 32.08 14.31
C ALA A 76 41.71 32.55 13.20
N VAL A 77 40.38 32.28 13.32
CA VAL A 77 39.39 32.62 12.30
C VAL A 77 38.77 34.02 12.43
N THR A 78 39.02 34.73 13.52
CA THR A 78 38.47 36.06 13.75
C THR A 78 39.50 37.20 13.62
N SER A 79 40.64 37.07 14.30
CA SER A 79 41.70 38.12 14.37
C SER A 79 43.09 37.59 14.00
N GLY A 80 43.26 36.31 13.83
CA GLY A 80 44.54 35.67 13.51
C GLY A 80 44.86 35.52 12.02
N GLY A 81 44.04 36.10 11.12
CA GLY A 81 44.24 36.11 9.69
C GLY A 81 44.14 34.72 9.03
N GLN A 82 43.45 33.77 9.70
CA GLN A 82 43.28 32.38 9.19
C GLN A 82 41.85 32.08 8.72
N GLU A 83 41.06 33.11 8.45
CA GLU A 83 39.68 32.97 7.98
C GLU A 83 39.57 32.23 6.61
N LYS A 84 40.65 32.23 5.82
CA LYS A 84 40.76 31.48 4.56
C LYS A 84 41.51 30.14 4.69
N ASN A 85 41.89 29.76 5.90
CA ASN A 85 42.58 28.51 6.16
C ASN A 85 41.54 27.40 6.45
N ALA A 86 41.35 26.46 5.52
CA ALA A 86 40.42 25.37 5.65
C ALA A 86 40.65 24.53 6.92
N ALA A 87 41.92 24.30 7.33
CA ALA A 87 42.24 23.57 8.54
C ALA A 87 41.75 24.28 9.83
N ALA A 88 41.76 25.62 9.85
CA ALA A 88 41.25 26.36 10.99
C ALA A 88 39.76 26.06 11.22
N TRP A 89 38.96 26.14 10.19
CA TRP A 89 37.52 25.81 10.22
C TRP A 89 37.26 24.33 10.48
N TYR A 90 38.06 23.42 9.87
CA TYR A 90 37.92 21.98 10.06
C TYR A 90 38.16 21.58 11.53
N TYR A 91 39.22 22.09 12.17
CA TYR A 91 39.49 21.76 13.59
C TYR A 91 38.56 22.53 14.54
N LEU A 92 38.10 23.72 14.20
CA LEU A 92 37.06 24.42 14.96
C LEU A 92 35.72 23.61 14.92
N ALA A 93 35.35 23.04 13.77
CA ALA A 93 34.19 22.15 13.68
C ALA A 93 34.33 20.91 14.58
N ARG A 94 35.53 20.32 14.63
CA ARG A 94 35.81 19.17 15.52
C ARG A 94 35.77 19.54 17.00
N TYR A 95 36.19 20.75 17.34
CA TYR A 95 36.02 21.28 18.68
C TYR A 95 34.53 21.42 19.04
N TYR A 96 33.72 22.05 18.19
CA TYR A 96 32.27 22.15 18.40
C TYR A 96 31.60 20.78 18.52
N ALA A 97 32.05 19.79 17.74
CA ALA A 97 31.56 18.43 17.82
C ALA A 97 31.83 17.79 19.20
N LEU A 98 33.01 18.00 19.78
CA LEU A 98 33.35 17.54 21.14
C LEU A 98 32.53 18.22 22.24
N LYS A 99 32.02 19.43 21.97
CA LYS A 99 31.12 20.19 22.85
C LYS A 99 29.65 19.85 22.62
N SER A 100 29.34 18.98 21.64
CA SER A 100 27.96 18.70 21.19
C SER A 100 27.23 19.95 20.68
N ASP A 101 27.97 20.98 20.26
CA ASP A 101 27.43 22.15 19.56
C ASP A 101 27.26 21.80 18.07
N LEU A 102 26.07 21.34 17.71
CA LEU A 102 25.77 20.88 16.36
C LEU A 102 25.71 22.05 15.35
N ILE A 103 25.25 23.22 15.77
CA ILE A 103 25.14 24.42 14.91
C ILE A 103 26.54 24.96 14.57
N GLY A 104 27.37 25.10 15.58
CA GLY A 104 28.78 25.50 15.41
C GLY A 104 29.55 24.51 14.56
N THR A 105 29.31 23.22 14.77
CA THR A 105 29.92 22.13 13.98
C THR A 105 29.54 22.21 12.49
N ASP A 106 28.24 22.35 12.18
CA ASP A 106 27.79 22.43 10.80
C ASP A 106 28.30 23.68 10.09
N SER A 107 28.20 24.83 10.73
CA SER A 107 28.68 26.09 10.18
C SER A 107 30.19 26.05 9.88
N ALA A 108 30.98 25.52 10.80
CA ALA A 108 32.44 25.46 10.63
C ALA A 108 32.84 24.42 9.57
N PHE A 109 32.19 23.24 9.51
CA PHE A 109 32.42 22.26 8.45
C PHE A 109 31.97 22.79 7.08
N ALA A 110 30.89 23.57 6.99
CA ALA A 110 30.47 24.16 5.73
C ALA A 110 31.55 25.13 5.19
N LYS A 111 32.15 25.97 6.03
CA LYS A 111 33.26 26.84 5.65
C LYS A 111 34.51 26.07 5.26
N ALA A 112 34.84 24.98 6.01
CA ALA A 112 35.97 24.12 5.68
C ALA A 112 35.78 23.46 4.30
N ALA A 113 34.59 22.94 4.02
CA ALA A 113 34.27 22.30 2.73
C ALA A 113 34.27 23.29 1.54
N ALA A 114 33.86 24.53 1.78
CA ALA A 114 33.92 25.58 0.77
C ALA A 114 35.37 25.98 0.43
N LEU A 115 36.26 26.02 1.42
CA LEU A 115 37.68 26.34 1.24
C LEU A 115 38.53 25.15 0.75
N ALA A 116 38.11 23.93 1.06
CA ALA A 116 38.80 22.70 0.68
C ALA A 116 37.78 21.65 0.18
N PRO A 117 37.29 21.76 -1.06
CA PRO A 117 36.29 20.84 -1.62
C PRO A 117 36.70 19.37 -1.59
N GLN A 118 38.01 19.08 -1.63
CA GLN A 118 38.57 17.72 -1.49
C GLN A 118 38.33 17.07 -0.12
N CYS A 119 37.89 17.86 0.88
CA CYS A 119 37.57 17.36 2.22
C CYS A 119 36.08 17.00 2.41
N LYS A 120 35.27 17.12 1.38
CA LYS A 120 33.82 16.85 1.47
C LYS A 120 33.51 15.47 2.03
N ASP A 121 34.20 14.43 1.58
CA ASP A 121 33.95 13.05 2.00
C ASP A 121 34.33 12.81 3.47
N ASP A 122 35.47 13.39 3.90
CA ASP A 122 35.89 13.31 5.30
C ASP A 122 34.94 14.08 6.22
N ILE A 123 34.52 15.28 5.81
CA ILE A 123 33.50 16.06 6.52
C ILE A 123 32.16 15.34 6.56
N ALA A 124 31.73 14.71 5.48
CA ALA A 124 30.52 13.89 5.43
C ALA A 124 30.60 12.71 6.42
N ALA A 125 31.74 12.04 6.51
CA ALA A 125 31.98 10.99 7.48
C ALA A 125 31.86 11.49 8.92
N TRP A 126 32.40 12.70 9.23
CA TRP A 126 32.26 13.34 10.54
C TRP A 126 30.81 13.72 10.85
N ARG A 127 30.11 14.31 9.91
CA ARG A 127 28.67 14.64 10.03
C ARG A 127 27.86 13.39 10.31
N ARG A 128 28.16 12.28 9.62
CA ARG A 128 27.50 11.01 9.85
C ARG A 128 27.74 10.45 11.27
N ILE A 129 28.96 10.58 11.81
CA ILE A 129 29.26 10.20 13.20
C ILE A 129 28.39 10.98 14.19
N LEU A 130 28.15 12.26 13.95
CA LEU A 130 27.32 13.11 14.80
C LEU A 130 25.81 12.87 14.57
N TRP A 131 25.43 12.45 13.37
CA TRP A 131 24.06 12.11 12.99
C TRP A 131 23.54 10.88 13.75
N VAL A 132 24.36 9.84 13.90
CA VAL A 132 23.96 8.54 14.47
C VAL A 132 23.33 8.66 15.87
N PRO A 133 23.91 9.35 16.87
CA PRO A 133 23.30 9.44 18.19
C PRO A 133 21.97 10.21 18.18
N VAL A 134 21.85 11.27 17.41
CA VAL A 134 20.63 12.08 17.29
C VAL A 134 19.53 11.29 16.56
N PHE A 135 19.89 10.58 15.49
CA PHE A 135 18.98 9.66 14.80
C PHE A 135 18.45 8.56 15.73
N ASN A 136 19.35 7.92 16.50
CA ASN A 136 18.97 6.87 17.47
C ASN A 136 18.08 7.42 18.61
N GLU A 137 18.21 8.69 18.98
CA GLU A 137 17.30 9.34 19.92
C GLU A 137 15.90 9.46 19.31
N GLY A 138 15.80 9.88 18.06
CA GLY A 138 14.54 9.89 17.30
C GLY A 138 13.88 8.51 17.24
N VAL A 139 14.65 7.44 16.99
CA VAL A 139 14.14 6.07 16.99
C VAL A 139 13.60 5.67 18.36
N ARG A 140 14.33 5.97 19.45
CA ARG A 140 13.87 5.69 20.81
C ARG A 140 12.60 6.44 21.16
N ALA A 141 12.52 7.72 20.84
CA ALA A 141 11.33 8.54 21.05
C ALA A 141 10.13 7.97 20.30
N TRP A 142 10.33 7.56 19.05
CA TRP A 142 9.28 6.93 18.26
C TRP A 142 8.79 5.61 18.86
N GLN A 143 9.71 4.73 19.28
CA GLN A 143 9.37 3.47 19.94
C GLN A 143 8.64 3.66 21.28
N ALA A 144 8.91 4.78 21.95
CA ALA A 144 8.20 5.20 23.18
C ALA A 144 6.85 5.91 22.91
N GLY A 145 6.42 6.04 21.63
CA GLY A 145 5.19 6.74 21.26
C GLY A 145 5.26 8.28 21.34
N GLN A 146 6.45 8.84 21.54
CA GLN A 146 6.70 10.29 21.66
C GLN A 146 6.90 10.90 20.27
N THR A 147 5.84 11.00 19.49
CA THR A 147 5.88 11.38 18.06
C THR A 147 6.55 12.73 17.82
N ASP A 148 6.21 13.76 18.60
CA ASP A 148 6.76 15.11 18.41
C ASP A 148 8.27 15.15 18.70
N SER A 149 8.72 14.46 19.75
CA SER A 149 10.13 14.32 20.09
C SER A 149 10.89 13.57 18.98
N ALA A 150 10.30 12.52 18.43
CA ALA A 150 10.88 11.77 17.32
C ALA A 150 11.03 12.65 16.07
N ILE A 151 10.00 13.41 15.71
CA ILE A 151 10.04 14.36 14.58
C ILE A 151 11.13 15.41 14.78
N ALA A 152 11.24 15.97 15.98
CA ALA A 152 12.27 16.96 16.29
C ALA A 152 13.68 16.37 16.15
N SER A 153 13.93 15.18 16.72
CA SER A 153 15.23 14.50 16.64
C SER A 153 15.59 14.13 15.19
N PHE A 154 14.66 13.61 14.39
CA PHE A 154 14.95 13.31 12.99
C PHE A 154 15.19 14.57 12.14
N ARG A 155 14.49 15.69 12.41
CA ARG A 155 14.78 16.96 11.75
C ARG A 155 16.19 17.44 12.08
N GLN A 156 16.58 17.37 13.35
CA GLN A 156 17.92 17.75 13.80
C GLN A 156 18.99 16.84 13.19
N ALA A 157 18.77 15.52 13.16
CA ALA A 157 19.67 14.58 12.52
C ALA A 157 19.88 14.92 11.04
N ASN A 158 18.81 15.13 10.27
CA ASN A 158 18.90 15.46 8.85
C ASN A 158 19.50 16.84 8.56
N ALA A 159 19.45 17.77 9.52
CA ALA A 159 20.17 19.04 9.43
C ALA A 159 21.69 18.87 9.61
N ILE A 160 22.13 17.88 10.39
CA ILE A 160 23.55 17.54 10.58
C ILE A 160 24.11 16.82 9.35
N TYR A 161 23.38 15.83 8.83
CA TYR A 161 23.79 15.02 7.70
C TYR A 161 22.59 14.59 6.87
N ASP A 162 22.59 15.01 5.61
CA ASP A 162 21.53 14.76 4.63
C ASP A 162 21.86 13.67 3.61
N GLY A 163 23.05 13.07 3.70
CA GLY A 163 23.50 12.02 2.79
C GLY A 163 22.97 10.61 3.10
N ASP A 164 22.13 10.44 4.13
CA ASP A 164 21.50 9.16 4.46
C ASP A 164 19.96 9.30 4.34
N PRO A 165 19.29 8.53 3.44
CA PRO A 165 17.86 8.65 3.22
C PRO A 165 17.01 8.25 4.43
N THR A 166 17.56 7.46 5.36
CA THR A 166 16.79 6.82 6.45
C THR A 166 16.09 7.86 7.32
N GLY A 167 16.77 8.92 7.71
CA GLY A 167 16.18 9.99 8.56
C GLY A 167 15.02 10.71 7.85
N PHE A 168 15.11 10.91 6.56
CA PHE A 168 14.02 11.49 5.76
C PHE A 168 12.84 10.53 5.62
N VAL A 169 13.10 9.22 5.45
CA VAL A 169 12.05 8.19 5.40
C VAL A 169 11.27 8.15 6.71
N TYR A 170 11.96 8.18 7.87
CA TYR A 170 11.27 8.22 9.17
C TYR A 170 10.41 9.48 9.33
N LEU A 171 10.91 10.64 8.92
CA LEU A 171 10.13 11.87 8.93
C LEU A 171 8.91 11.79 8.02
N GLY A 172 9.07 11.30 6.80
CA GLY A 172 7.96 11.08 5.86
C GLY A 172 6.88 10.20 6.47
N THR A 173 7.28 9.07 7.06
CA THR A 173 6.36 8.11 7.68
C THR A 173 5.60 8.72 8.87
N LEU A 174 6.30 9.41 9.78
CA LEU A 174 5.68 10.04 10.96
C LEU A 174 4.71 11.15 10.56
N LEU A 175 5.07 11.98 9.59
CA LEU A 175 4.22 13.06 9.10
C LEU A 175 3.00 12.53 8.32
N SER A 176 3.14 11.40 7.62
CA SER A 176 1.99 10.69 7.03
C SER A 176 1.02 10.23 8.11
N ALA A 177 1.52 9.62 9.18
CA ALA A 177 0.70 9.19 10.31
C ALA A 177 0.03 10.38 11.05
N ALA A 178 0.67 11.56 11.05
CA ALA A 178 0.13 12.81 11.57
C ALA A 178 -0.83 13.54 10.60
N ASN A 179 -1.23 12.90 9.51
CA ASN A 179 -2.11 13.46 8.47
C ASN A 179 -1.58 14.77 7.85
N GLN A 180 -0.26 14.84 7.61
CA GLN A 180 0.42 15.96 6.96
C GLN A 180 1.00 15.52 5.60
N PRO A 181 0.17 15.29 4.58
CA PRO A 181 0.59 14.66 3.33
C PRO A 181 1.66 15.45 2.56
N ASP A 182 1.55 16.78 2.50
CA ASP A 182 2.53 17.61 1.79
C ASP A 182 3.92 17.56 2.43
N SER A 183 3.96 17.68 3.76
CA SER A 183 5.21 17.54 4.51
C SER A 183 5.81 16.16 4.37
N SER A 184 4.97 15.12 4.47
CA SER A 184 5.37 13.72 4.31
C SER A 184 5.98 13.47 2.93
N ALA A 185 5.28 13.82 1.86
CA ALA A 185 5.75 13.65 0.48
C ALA A 185 7.03 14.46 0.22
N LYS A 186 7.16 15.68 0.79
CA LYS A 186 8.40 16.46 0.73
C LYS A 186 9.58 15.68 1.28
N TYR A 187 9.44 15.06 2.46
CA TYR A 187 10.54 14.33 3.08
C TYR A 187 10.86 13.02 2.34
N PHE A 188 9.88 12.32 1.80
CA PHE A 188 10.14 11.19 0.91
C PHE A 188 10.90 11.61 -0.36
N LYS A 189 10.55 12.74 -0.97
CA LYS A 189 11.30 13.30 -2.11
C LYS A 189 12.73 13.70 -1.74
N LEU A 190 12.96 14.17 -0.51
CA LEU A 190 14.32 14.43 0.01
C LEU A 190 15.09 13.13 0.22
N ALA A 191 14.44 12.05 0.69
CA ALA A 191 15.05 10.73 0.81
C ALA A 191 15.54 10.20 -0.56
N VAL A 192 14.77 10.42 -1.63
CA VAL A 192 15.18 10.05 -3.00
C VAL A 192 16.44 10.78 -3.45
N LYS A 193 16.62 12.04 -3.01
CA LYS A 193 17.78 12.87 -3.35
C LYS A 193 19.00 12.64 -2.44
N ALA A 194 18.81 12.01 -1.28
CA ALA A 194 19.85 11.81 -0.30
C ALA A 194 20.89 10.79 -0.77
N GLY A 195 22.18 11.21 -0.78
CA GLY A 195 23.36 10.37 -1.07
C GLY A 195 23.29 9.58 -2.38
N ASP A 196 24.45 9.26 -2.93
CA ASP A 196 24.55 8.50 -4.21
C ASP A 196 25.06 7.06 -4.00
N ASP A 197 25.14 6.60 -2.73
CA ASP A 197 25.61 5.26 -2.41
C ASP A 197 24.60 4.20 -2.91
N PRO A 198 25.02 3.23 -3.74
CA PRO A 198 24.16 2.16 -4.25
C PRO A 198 23.43 1.35 -3.19
N LYS A 199 23.97 1.28 -1.95
CA LYS A 199 23.30 0.62 -0.82
C LYS A 199 21.94 1.25 -0.49
N PHE A 200 21.70 2.50 -0.86
CA PHE A 200 20.45 3.22 -0.64
C PHE A 200 19.42 3.05 -1.76
N ALA A 201 19.75 2.35 -2.85
CA ALA A 201 18.87 2.22 -4.03
C ALA A 201 17.46 1.73 -3.65
N LYS A 202 17.38 0.71 -2.77
CA LYS A 202 16.08 0.22 -2.29
C LYS A 202 15.32 1.27 -1.49
N ALA A 203 15.98 1.92 -0.54
CA ALA A 203 15.34 2.95 0.29
C ALA A 203 14.83 4.14 -0.53
N LYS A 204 15.58 4.54 -1.56
CA LYS A 204 15.17 5.59 -2.50
C LYS A 204 13.98 5.18 -3.35
N ARG A 205 13.97 3.92 -3.84
CA ARG A 205 12.82 3.38 -4.58
C ARG A 205 11.57 3.37 -3.71
N ASP A 206 11.67 2.82 -2.50
CA ASP A 206 10.56 2.75 -1.55
C ASP A 206 10.05 4.16 -1.20
N ALA A 207 10.94 5.12 -0.98
CA ALA A 207 10.57 6.51 -0.68
C ALA A 207 9.85 7.20 -1.86
N LEU A 208 10.26 6.95 -3.11
CA LEU A 208 9.60 7.50 -4.28
C LEU A 208 8.17 6.94 -4.42
N PHE A 209 7.99 5.66 -4.14
CA PHE A 209 6.69 5.01 -4.10
C PHE A 209 5.80 5.54 -2.97
N ASP A 210 6.36 5.67 -1.75
CA ASP A 210 5.64 6.17 -0.59
C ASP A 210 5.19 7.62 -0.75
N ALA A 211 5.93 8.45 -1.48
CA ALA A 211 5.50 9.81 -1.81
C ALA A 211 4.16 9.83 -2.59
N ALA A 212 3.94 8.89 -3.50
CA ALA A 212 2.67 8.74 -4.22
C ALA A 212 1.56 8.18 -3.31
N ARG A 213 1.89 7.17 -2.49
CA ARG A 213 0.94 6.52 -1.58
C ARG A 213 0.38 7.46 -0.53
N VAL A 214 1.16 8.41 -0.05
CA VAL A 214 0.71 9.42 0.91
C VAL A 214 -0.41 10.27 0.34
N TYR A 215 -0.28 10.73 -0.88
CA TYR A 215 -1.34 11.48 -1.56
C TYR A 215 -2.57 10.62 -1.85
N HIS A 216 -2.36 9.35 -2.25
CA HIS A 216 -3.44 8.40 -2.43
C HIS A 216 -4.23 8.19 -1.13
N ALA A 217 -3.56 7.95 0.00
CA ALA A 217 -4.20 7.78 1.30
C ALA A 217 -4.94 9.04 1.78
N ALA A 218 -4.43 10.22 1.41
CA ALA A 218 -5.06 11.51 1.69
C ALA A 218 -6.18 11.89 0.69
N GLN A 219 -6.53 11.00 -0.26
CA GLN A 219 -7.51 11.20 -1.32
C GLN A 219 -7.20 12.41 -2.23
N ARG A 220 -5.93 12.79 -2.31
CA ARG A 220 -5.43 13.84 -3.20
C ARG A 220 -5.09 13.22 -4.54
N TRP A 221 -6.11 12.95 -5.33
CA TRP A 221 -6.04 12.09 -6.50
C TRP A 221 -5.07 12.60 -7.57
N ASP A 222 -5.05 13.89 -7.88
CA ASP A 222 -4.16 14.45 -8.91
C ASP A 222 -2.69 14.37 -8.50
N ASP A 223 -2.38 14.64 -7.24
CA ASP A 223 -1.03 14.52 -6.70
C ASP A 223 -0.59 13.04 -6.63
N ALA A 224 -1.51 12.14 -6.32
CA ALA A 224 -1.25 10.71 -6.34
C ALA A 224 -0.96 10.20 -7.76
N VAL A 225 -1.74 10.63 -8.76
CA VAL A 225 -1.49 10.32 -10.18
C VAL A 225 -0.10 10.80 -10.60
N ALA A 226 0.27 12.05 -10.28
CA ALA A 226 1.59 12.58 -10.60
C ALA A 226 2.70 11.75 -9.94
N GLY A 227 2.57 11.45 -8.64
CA GLY A 227 3.56 10.66 -7.91
C GLY A 227 3.73 9.23 -8.44
N TYR A 228 2.62 8.52 -8.75
CA TYR A 228 2.71 7.18 -9.36
C TYR A 228 3.32 7.22 -10.77
N LYS A 229 3.00 8.24 -11.58
CA LYS A 229 3.62 8.41 -12.90
C LYS A 229 5.12 8.70 -12.80
N ASP A 230 5.55 9.54 -11.86
CA ASP A 230 6.97 9.80 -11.59
C ASP A 230 7.69 8.50 -11.21
N TYR A 231 7.06 7.67 -10.37
CA TYR A 231 7.60 6.37 -9.99
C TYR A 231 7.69 5.40 -11.17
N LEU A 232 6.60 5.26 -11.94
CA LEU A 232 6.52 4.34 -13.08
C LEU A 232 7.42 4.77 -14.25
N ALA A 233 7.79 6.05 -14.36
CA ALA A 233 8.80 6.51 -15.32
C ALA A 233 10.17 5.91 -15.04
N VAL A 234 10.48 5.57 -13.79
CA VAL A 234 11.75 4.92 -13.39
C VAL A 234 11.59 3.40 -13.27
N TYR A 235 10.43 2.92 -12.83
CA TYR A 235 10.12 1.50 -12.59
C TYR A 235 8.86 1.07 -13.36
N PRO A 236 8.90 1.00 -14.70
CA PRO A 236 7.70 0.84 -15.53
C PRO A 236 6.97 -0.50 -15.38
N ALA A 237 7.64 -1.53 -14.86
CA ALA A 237 7.08 -2.86 -14.65
C ALA A 237 6.61 -3.14 -13.20
N ASP A 238 6.55 -2.10 -12.35
CA ASP A 238 6.13 -2.28 -10.97
C ASP A 238 4.60 -2.41 -10.87
N VAL A 239 4.15 -3.64 -10.66
CA VAL A 239 2.72 -3.99 -10.60
C VAL A 239 2.00 -3.27 -9.46
N GLN A 240 2.64 -3.08 -8.31
CA GLN A 240 2.00 -2.40 -7.17
C GLN A 240 1.77 -0.91 -7.47
N ALA A 241 2.71 -0.27 -8.16
CA ALA A 241 2.54 1.11 -8.59
C ALA A 241 1.46 1.25 -9.68
N MET A 242 1.42 0.32 -10.64
CA MET A 242 0.35 0.25 -11.63
C MET A 242 -1.03 0.06 -10.96
N ALA A 243 -1.15 -0.85 -10.00
CA ALA A 243 -2.39 -1.08 -9.25
C ALA A 243 -2.80 0.14 -8.43
N GLY A 244 -1.85 0.82 -7.79
CA GLY A 244 -2.08 2.07 -7.10
C GLY A 244 -2.62 3.17 -8.02
N LEU A 245 -1.99 3.37 -9.18
CA LEU A 245 -2.42 4.36 -10.18
C LEU A 245 -3.79 4.00 -10.77
N ALA A 246 -4.02 2.73 -11.09
CA ALA A 246 -5.31 2.27 -11.60
C ALA A 246 -6.44 2.50 -10.59
N SER A 247 -6.18 2.21 -9.30
CA SER A 247 -7.13 2.50 -8.22
C SER A 247 -7.47 3.99 -8.14
N VAL A 248 -6.49 4.88 -8.27
CA VAL A 248 -6.72 6.33 -8.29
C VAL A 248 -7.55 6.74 -9.51
N TYR A 249 -7.29 6.18 -10.68
CA TYR A 249 -8.11 6.45 -11.87
C TYR A 249 -9.57 5.99 -11.71
N VAL A 250 -9.80 4.83 -11.06
CA VAL A 250 -11.16 4.39 -10.72
C VAL A 250 -11.87 5.43 -9.84
N GLN A 251 -11.19 5.97 -8.81
CA GLN A 251 -11.75 7.01 -7.93
C GLN A 251 -12.04 8.32 -8.67
N GLN A 252 -11.26 8.65 -9.70
CA GLN A 252 -11.48 9.82 -10.56
C GLN A 252 -12.53 9.57 -11.66
N GLY A 253 -13.06 8.36 -11.80
CA GLY A 253 -13.97 7.98 -12.90
C GLY A 253 -13.28 7.83 -14.26
N LYS A 254 -11.94 7.82 -14.32
CA LYS A 254 -11.12 7.62 -15.54
C LYS A 254 -10.97 6.12 -15.81
N ARG A 255 -12.07 5.53 -16.28
CA ARG A 255 -12.21 4.07 -16.38
C ARG A 255 -11.34 3.45 -17.46
N ASP A 256 -11.21 4.09 -18.60
CA ASP A 256 -10.42 3.57 -19.72
C ASP A 256 -8.92 3.50 -19.36
N GLU A 257 -8.43 4.54 -18.68
CA GLU A 257 -7.05 4.57 -18.19
C GLU A 257 -6.81 3.49 -17.11
N ALA A 258 -7.79 3.28 -16.22
CA ALA A 258 -7.71 2.22 -15.22
C ALA A 258 -7.68 0.83 -15.87
N VAL A 259 -8.55 0.57 -16.84
CA VAL A 259 -8.62 -0.70 -17.59
C VAL A 259 -7.31 -0.96 -18.35
N ALA A 260 -6.72 0.06 -18.97
CA ALA A 260 -5.44 -0.07 -19.66
C ALA A 260 -4.31 -0.53 -18.71
N LEU A 261 -4.23 0.06 -17.51
CA LEU A 261 -3.26 -0.35 -16.49
C LEU A 261 -3.54 -1.77 -15.95
N TYR A 262 -4.80 -2.09 -15.67
CA TYR A 262 -5.17 -3.44 -15.22
C TYR A 262 -4.86 -4.51 -16.28
N THR A 263 -4.98 -4.18 -17.56
CA THR A 263 -4.56 -5.08 -18.65
C THR A 263 -3.05 -5.35 -18.58
N GLN A 264 -2.25 -4.32 -18.36
CA GLN A 264 -0.79 -4.48 -18.17
C GLN A 264 -0.46 -5.30 -16.92
N ILE A 265 -1.19 -5.11 -15.82
CA ILE A 265 -1.03 -5.92 -14.59
C ILE A 265 -1.29 -7.40 -14.87
N MET A 266 -2.32 -7.73 -15.66
CA MET A 266 -2.60 -9.11 -16.04
C MET A 266 -1.51 -9.74 -16.93
N ASP A 267 -0.82 -8.96 -17.73
CA ASP A 267 0.32 -9.43 -18.52
C ASP A 267 1.56 -9.70 -17.64
N HIS A 268 1.59 -9.15 -16.42
CA HIS A 268 2.59 -9.41 -15.37
C HIS A 268 1.98 -10.16 -14.16
N ALA A 269 1.01 -11.04 -14.40
CA ALA A 269 0.25 -11.72 -13.35
C ALA A 269 1.12 -12.48 -12.35
N ASP A 270 2.28 -12.99 -12.74
CA ASP A 270 3.20 -13.69 -11.83
C ASP A 270 3.67 -12.79 -10.68
N SER A 271 3.83 -11.49 -10.93
CA SER A 271 4.25 -10.48 -9.95
C SER A 271 3.09 -9.81 -9.23
N ALA A 272 1.83 -9.98 -9.73
CA ALA A 272 0.64 -9.41 -9.13
C ALA A 272 0.17 -10.25 -7.93
N GLU A 273 -0.44 -9.61 -6.94
CA GLU A 273 -1.16 -10.32 -5.88
C GLU A 273 -2.57 -10.69 -6.34
N ALA A 274 -3.18 -11.69 -5.69
CA ALA A 274 -4.57 -12.08 -5.99
C ALA A 274 -5.54 -10.89 -5.89
N THR A 275 -5.34 -10.04 -4.88
CA THR A 275 -6.15 -8.83 -4.64
C THR A 275 -6.07 -7.82 -5.78
N ASP A 276 -4.91 -7.65 -6.41
CA ASP A 276 -4.74 -6.73 -7.54
C ASP A 276 -5.55 -7.22 -8.75
N LEU A 277 -5.52 -8.52 -8.99
CA LEU A 277 -6.27 -9.17 -10.09
C LEU A 277 -7.79 -9.15 -9.84
N PHE A 278 -8.24 -9.35 -8.60
CA PHE A 278 -9.67 -9.23 -8.25
C PHE A 278 -10.15 -7.77 -8.35
N ASN A 279 -9.36 -6.81 -7.93
CA ASN A 279 -9.66 -5.40 -8.09
C ASN A 279 -9.72 -4.99 -9.58
N ALA A 280 -8.81 -5.54 -10.40
CA ALA A 280 -8.84 -5.37 -11.84
C ALA A 280 -10.17 -5.84 -12.45
N ALA A 281 -10.59 -7.06 -12.12
CA ALA A 281 -11.85 -7.62 -12.59
C ALA A 281 -13.06 -6.77 -12.18
N GLN A 282 -13.12 -6.33 -10.91
CA GLN A 282 -14.19 -5.48 -10.41
C GLN A 282 -14.23 -4.11 -11.10
N ALA A 283 -13.07 -3.49 -11.32
CA ALA A 283 -12.99 -2.21 -12.02
C ALA A 283 -13.45 -2.31 -13.48
N ILE A 284 -13.06 -3.38 -14.18
CA ILE A 284 -13.50 -3.67 -15.55
C ILE A 284 -15.02 -3.84 -15.58
N LEU A 285 -15.59 -4.66 -14.68
CA LEU A 285 -17.04 -4.85 -14.59
C LEU A 285 -17.79 -3.55 -14.26
N GLY A 286 -17.28 -2.77 -13.32
CA GLY A 286 -17.84 -1.45 -12.96
C GLY A 286 -17.77 -0.42 -14.09
N GLY A 287 -16.91 -0.65 -15.08
CA GLY A 287 -16.78 0.15 -16.30
C GLY A 287 -17.77 -0.20 -17.40
N ILE A 288 -18.40 -1.38 -17.32
CA ILE A 288 -19.34 -1.82 -18.36
C ILE A 288 -20.59 -0.91 -18.34
N PRO A 289 -20.94 -0.26 -19.47
CA PRO A 289 -22.15 0.55 -19.55
C PRO A 289 -23.41 -0.28 -19.30
N GLN A 290 -24.44 0.35 -18.79
CA GLN A 290 -25.75 -0.30 -18.61
C GLN A 290 -26.43 -0.56 -19.96
N ASP A 291 -27.27 -1.60 -20.00
CA ASP A 291 -28.11 -1.90 -21.16
C ASP A 291 -28.89 -0.66 -21.59
N PRO A 292 -29.00 -0.37 -22.90
CA PRO A 292 -29.79 0.75 -23.40
C PRO A 292 -31.27 0.55 -23.05
N ASP A 293 -31.92 1.60 -22.66
CA ASP A 293 -33.38 1.57 -22.42
C ASP A 293 -34.14 1.29 -23.72
N THR A 294 -34.53 0.04 -23.85
CA THR A 294 -35.24 -0.48 -25.04
C THR A 294 -36.60 0.19 -25.24
N ALA A 295 -37.24 0.66 -24.17
CA ALA A 295 -38.50 1.41 -24.27
C ALA A 295 -38.29 2.76 -24.98
N THR A 296 -37.31 3.52 -24.52
CA THR A 296 -36.93 4.80 -25.16
C THR A 296 -36.47 4.60 -26.61
N VAL A 297 -35.68 3.56 -26.91
CA VAL A 297 -35.30 3.22 -28.29
C VAL A 297 -36.52 2.93 -29.15
N GLY A 298 -37.47 2.16 -28.63
CA GLY A 298 -38.71 1.82 -29.32
C GLY A 298 -39.61 3.05 -29.55
N GLU A 299 -39.72 3.95 -28.57
CA GLU A 299 -40.51 5.18 -28.72
C GLU A 299 -39.92 6.13 -29.76
N LYS A 300 -38.60 6.33 -29.72
CA LYS A 300 -37.91 7.14 -30.73
C LYS A 300 -38.12 6.57 -32.13
N CYS A 301 -37.97 5.26 -32.30
CA CYS A 301 -38.24 4.59 -33.56
C CYS A 301 -39.69 4.82 -34.04
N ARG A 302 -40.69 4.68 -33.16
CA ARG A 302 -42.10 4.92 -33.49
C ARG A 302 -42.34 6.34 -33.94
N GLY A 303 -41.78 7.32 -33.25
CA GLY A 303 -41.86 8.75 -33.63
C GLY A 303 -41.27 9.01 -35.01
N GLU A 304 -40.05 8.57 -35.25
CA GLU A 304 -39.35 8.74 -36.52
C GLU A 304 -40.04 7.99 -37.69
N THR A 305 -40.54 6.78 -37.45
CA THR A 305 -41.21 5.98 -38.47
C THR A 305 -42.56 6.62 -38.89
N ARG A 306 -43.34 7.14 -37.94
CA ARG A 306 -44.59 7.87 -38.22
C ARG A 306 -44.35 9.15 -39.02
N ALA A 307 -43.25 9.87 -38.72
CA ALA A 307 -42.89 11.07 -39.45
C ALA A 307 -42.49 10.78 -40.91
N LYS A 308 -41.86 9.65 -41.17
CA LYS A 308 -41.32 9.31 -42.50
C LYS A 308 -42.25 8.46 -43.37
N SER A 309 -43.24 7.76 -42.80
CA SER A 309 -44.11 6.86 -43.55
C SER A 309 -45.59 7.06 -43.20
N ARG A 310 -46.37 7.46 -44.19
CA ARG A 310 -47.84 7.58 -44.08
C ARG A 310 -48.60 6.32 -44.44
N THR A 311 -47.90 5.28 -44.90
CA THR A 311 -48.51 4.04 -45.43
C THR A 311 -48.52 2.89 -44.41
N LEU A 312 -47.70 2.97 -43.34
CA LEU A 312 -47.62 1.91 -42.34
C LEU A 312 -48.72 2.07 -41.28
N THR A 313 -49.36 0.96 -40.96
CA THR A 313 -50.30 0.89 -39.83
C THR A 313 -49.56 1.00 -38.48
N ALA A 314 -50.28 1.38 -37.44
CA ALA A 314 -49.71 1.46 -36.09
C ALA A 314 -49.10 0.10 -35.62
N ARG A 315 -49.72 -1.01 -35.99
CA ARG A 315 -49.24 -2.37 -35.69
C ARG A 315 -47.92 -2.70 -36.41
N GLN A 316 -47.82 -2.34 -37.70
CA GLN A 316 -46.58 -2.54 -38.48
C GLN A 316 -45.45 -1.67 -37.94
N ILE A 317 -45.74 -0.45 -37.52
CA ILE A 317 -44.75 0.43 -36.86
C ILE A 317 -44.30 -0.19 -35.51
N ALA A 318 -45.22 -0.72 -34.71
CA ALA A 318 -44.89 -1.35 -33.43
C ALA A 318 -43.96 -2.54 -33.60
N VAL A 319 -44.28 -3.49 -34.48
CA VAL A 319 -43.45 -4.67 -34.78
C VAL A 319 -42.07 -4.27 -35.30
N LYS A 320 -42.00 -3.31 -36.22
CA LYS A 320 -40.72 -2.80 -36.74
C LYS A 320 -39.86 -2.22 -35.63
N CYS A 321 -40.47 -1.39 -34.75
CA CYS A 321 -39.68 -0.73 -33.69
C CYS A 321 -39.33 -1.63 -32.52
N GLU A 322 -40.08 -2.68 -32.28
CA GLU A 322 -39.70 -3.76 -31.39
C GLU A 322 -38.45 -4.49 -31.92
N ALA A 323 -38.42 -4.83 -33.20
CA ALA A 323 -37.26 -5.43 -33.85
C ALA A 323 -36.00 -4.53 -33.74
N VAL A 324 -36.18 -3.20 -33.92
CA VAL A 324 -35.10 -2.22 -33.76
C VAL A 324 -34.58 -2.20 -32.31
N SER A 325 -35.45 -2.22 -31.31
CA SER A 325 -35.08 -2.28 -29.89
C SER A 325 -34.27 -3.53 -29.56
N VAL A 326 -34.76 -4.70 -30.01
CA VAL A 326 -34.10 -6.00 -29.83
C VAL A 326 -32.73 -6.03 -30.51
N ASP A 327 -32.63 -5.52 -31.73
CA ASP A 327 -31.36 -5.50 -32.47
C ASP A 327 -30.36 -4.51 -31.85
N THR A 328 -30.83 -3.37 -31.35
CA THR A 328 -30.01 -2.40 -30.63
C THR A 328 -29.41 -3.04 -29.36
N LEU A 329 -30.23 -3.72 -28.56
CA LEU A 329 -29.77 -4.41 -27.36
C LEU A 329 -28.77 -5.54 -27.70
N ARG A 330 -29.05 -6.32 -28.78
CA ARG A 330 -28.15 -7.37 -29.24
C ARG A 330 -26.79 -6.83 -29.65
N ARG A 331 -26.77 -5.76 -30.47
CA ARG A 331 -25.50 -5.10 -30.87
C ARG A 331 -24.75 -4.53 -29.69
N PHE A 332 -25.46 -3.89 -28.78
CA PHE A 332 -24.85 -3.37 -27.56
C PHE A 332 -24.21 -4.49 -26.72
N ARG A 333 -24.95 -5.57 -26.44
CA ARG A 333 -24.41 -6.71 -25.65
C ARG A 333 -23.20 -7.34 -26.32
N LYS A 334 -23.21 -7.47 -27.65
CA LYS A 334 -22.04 -7.96 -28.39
C LYS A 334 -20.84 -7.02 -28.28
N SER A 335 -21.07 -5.70 -28.21
CA SER A 335 -19.98 -4.73 -28.07
C SER A 335 -19.31 -4.74 -26.70
N ILE A 336 -20.01 -5.20 -25.66
CA ILE A 336 -19.46 -5.30 -24.29
C ILE A 336 -18.94 -6.68 -23.92
N GLU A 337 -19.17 -7.71 -24.73
CA GLU A 337 -18.61 -9.08 -24.52
C GLU A 337 -17.10 -9.09 -24.25
N PRO A 338 -16.23 -8.32 -24.96
CA PRO A 338 -14.81 -8.29 -24.69
C PRO A 338 -14.47 -7.80 -23.28
N HIS A 339 -15.26 -6.91 -22.70
CA HIS A 339 -15.05 -6.44 -21.33
C HIS A 339 -15.35 -7.54 -20.32
N TYR A 340 -16.40 -8.34 -20.54
CA TYR A 340 -16.68 -9.51 -19.72
C TYR A 340 -15.55 -10.56 -19.84
N GLY A 341 -15.04 -10.80 -21.05
CA GLY A 341 -13.90 -11.70 -21.27
C GLY A 341 -12.63 -11.22 -20.53
N LEU A 342 -12.36 -9.92 -20.57
CA LEU A 342 -11.24 -9.33 -19.85
C LEU A 342 -11.39 -9.45 -18.33
N ALA A 343 -12.59 -9.20 -17.79
CA ALA A 343 -12.89 -9.38 -16.37
C ALA A 343 -12.80 -10.85 -15.95
N ALA A 344 -13.28 -11.80 -16.80
CA ALA A 344 -13.13 -13.21 -16.56
C ALA A 344 -11.66 -13.62 -16.42
N ARG A 345 -10.80 -13.20 -17.38
CA ARG A 345 -9.36 -13.44 -17.34
C ARG A 345 -8.73 -12.94 -16.03
N ALA A 346 -9.11 -11.75 -15.57
CA ALA A 346 -8.59 -11.21 -14.32
C ALA A 346 -9.01 -12.03 -13.09
N TYR A 347 -10.27 -12.47 -13.01
CA TYR A 347 -10.73 -13.38 -11.96
C TYR A 347 -10.05 -14.75 -12.03
N GLU A 348 -9.90 -15.32 -13.21
CA GLU A 348 -9.20 -16.61 -13.40
C GLU A 348 -7.77 -16.54 -12.87
N LEU A 349 -7.01 -15.52 -13.28
CA LEU A 349 -5.65 -15.31 -12.81
C LEU A 349 -5.59 -15.10 -11.28
N GLY A 350 -6.52 -14.34 -10.71
CA GLY A 350 -6.62 -14.16 -9.27
C GLY A 350 -6.94 -15.49 -8.55
N LEU A 351 -7.82 -16.32 -9.12
CA LEU A 351 -8.19 -17.63 -8.57
C LEU A 351 -7.07 -18.68 -8.68
N THR A 352 -6.06 -18.50 -9.52
CA THR A 352 -4.84 -19.34 -9.46
C THR A 352 -4.04 -19.10 -8.18
N LYS A 353 -4.11 -17.87 -7.63
CA LYS A 353 -3.38 -17.45 -6.43
C LYS A 353 -4.21 -17.58 -5.15
N ASN A 354 -5.52 -17.39 -5.23
CA ASN A 354 -6.47 -17.58 -4.12
C ASN A 354 -7.73 -18.31 -4.63
N PRO A 355 -7.71 -19.66 -4.71
CA PRO A 355 -8.78 -20.45 -5.34
C PRO A 355 -10.09 -20.48 -4.56
N TYR A 356 -10.11 -20.02 -3.31
CA TYR A 356 -11.26 -20.05 -2.42
C TYR A 356 -11.89 -18.66 -2.19
N TYR A 357 -11.52 -17.66 -2.99
CA TYR A 357 -12.11 -16.33 -2.86
C TYR A 357 -13.55 -16.33 -3.41
N ARG A 358 -14.50 -16.35 -2.48
CA ARG A 358 -15.94 -16.54 -2.74
C ARG A 358 -16.51 -15.57 -3.77
N ASP A 359 -16.17 -14.28 -3.65
CA ASP A 359 -16.75 -13.25 -4.53
C ASP A 359 -16.23 -13.34 -5.96
N ALA A 360 -14.98 -13.77 -6.15
CA ALA A 360 -14.44 -14.05 -7.49
C ALA A 360 -15.18 -15.22 -8.16
N LEU A 361 -15.43 -16.31 -7.42
CA LEU A 361 -16.19 -17.45 -7.93
C LEU A 361 -17.61 -17.05 -8.30
N TYR A 362 -18.28 -16.24 -7.47
CA TYR A 362 -19.63 -15.76 -7.73
C TYR A 362 -19.69 -14.88 -9.00
N ASN A 363 -18.82 -13.89 -9.10
CA ASN A 363 -18.79 -12.97 -10.22
C ASN A 363 -18.39 -13.69 -11.52
N LEU A 364 -17.39 -14.57 -11.47
CA LEU A 364 -16.94 -15.33 -12.62
C LEU A 364 -18.02 -16.30 -13.13
N SER A 365 -18.76 -16.96 -12.22
CA SER A 365 -19.93 -17.76 -12.59
C SER A 365 -21.00 -16.92 -13.31
N GLY A 366 -21.23 -15.68 -12.85
CA GLY A 366 -22.14 -14.74 -13.50
C GLY A 366 -21.66 -14.29 -14.88
N ILE A 367 -20.37 -14.01 -15.02
CA ILE A 367 -19.76 -13.65 -16.31
C ILE A 367 -19.90 -14.78 -17.32
N TYR A 368 -19.58 -16.01 -16.97
CA TYR A 368 -19.74 -17.15 -17.87
C TYR A 368 -21.19 -17.42 -18.26
N TYR A 369 -22.13 -17.14 -17.33
CA TYR A 369 -23.55 -17.18 -17.68
C TYR A 369 -23.91 -16.15 -18.74
N ILE A 370 -23.44 -14.90 -18.59
CA ILE A 370 -23.67 -13.80 -19.56
C ILE A 370 -23.05 -14.12 -20.91
N LEU A 371 -21.85 -14.68 -20.93
CA LEU A 371 -21.11 -15.08 -22.12
C LEU A 371 -21.65 -16.38 -22.74
N SER A 372 -22.62 -17.03 -22.11
CA SER A 372 -23.15 -18.35 -22.51
C SER A 372 -22.07 -19.46 -22.56
N ASP A 373 -21.03 -19.32 -21.73
CA ASP A 373 -19.95 -20.30 -21.65
C ASP A 373 -20.36 -21.49 -20.78
N THR A 374 -20.92 -22.49 -21.43
CA THR A 374 -21.42 -23.70 -20.78
C THR A 374 -20.29 -24.60 -20.21
N ALA A 375 -19.05 -24.44 -20.70
CA ALA A 375 -17.92 -25.26 -20.26
C ALA A 375 -17.43 -24.79 -18.87
N HIS A 376 -17.35 -23.48 -18.66
CA HIS A 376 -16.76 -22.90 -17.45
C HIS A 376 -17.79 -22.50 -16.38
N ALA A 377 -19.03 -22.16 -16.76
CA ALA A 377 -20.07 -21.74 -15.81
C ALA A 377 -20.35 -22.76 -14.72
N LEU A 378 -20.52 -24.05 -15.10
CA LEU A 378 -20.89 -25.11 -14.13
C LEU A 378 -19.77 -25.41 -13.13
N PRO A 379 -18.49 -25.60 -13.51
CA PRO A 379 -17.42 -25.77 -12.55
C PRO A 379 -17.32 -24.62 -11.53
N MET A 380 -17.53 -23.38 -11.94
CA MET A 380 -17.50 -22.23 -11.03
C MET A 380 -18.68 -22.23 -10.07
N GLY A 381 -19.88 -22.50 -10.55
CA GLY A 381 -21.07 -22.65 -9.69
C GLY A 381 -20.92 -23.78 -8.66
N GLN A 382 -20.33 -24.90 -9.05
CA GLN A 382 -20.05 -26.04 -8.15
C GLN A 382 -18.99 -25.65 -7.09
N ARG A 383 -17.89 -25.01 -7.49
CA ARG A 383 -16.87 -24.53 -6.53
C ARG A 383 -17.46 -23.54 -5.54
N LEU A 384 -18.30 -22.59 -6.02
CA LEU A 384 -18.96 -21.61 -5.19
C LEU A 384 -19.85 -22.28 -4.13
N THR A 385 -20.70 -23.22 -4.54
CA THR A 385 -21.60 -23.92 -3.61
C THR A 385 -20.86 -24.87 -2.66
N ALA A 386 -19.66 -25.34 -3.02
CA ALA A 386 -18.83 -26.14 -2.13
C ALA A 386 -18.26 -25.29 -0.95
N ILE A 387 -18.04 -24.00 -1.15
CA ILE A 387 -17.52 -23.12 -0.09
C ILE A 387 -18.63 -22.34 0.63
N ASP A 388 -19.77 -22.12 -0.02
CA ASP A 388 -20.89 -21.30 0.48
C ASP A 388 -22.25 -22.03 0.25
N PRO A 389 -22.44 -23.22 0.87
CA PRO A 389 -23.55 -24.14 0.51
C PRO A 389 -24.93 -23.73 1.00
N LEU A 390 -25.02 -22.89 2.05
CA LEU A 390 -26.29 -22.44 2.62
C LEU A 390 -26.66 -21.03 2.16
N ASN A 391 -26.10 -20.56 1.07
CA ASN A 391 -26.37 -19.22 0.53
C ASN A 391 -27.23 -19.33 -0.74
N ARG A 392 -28.39 -18.68 -0.75
CA ARG A 392 -29.32 -18.72 -1.88
C ARG A 392 -28.73 -18.15 -3.16
N SER A 393 -27.92 -17.11 -3.06
CA SER A 393 -27.25 -16.51 -4.24
C SER A 393 -26.23 -17.48 -4.86
N SER A 394 -25.50 -18.23 -4.04
CA SER A 394 -24.58 -19.27 -4.49
C SER A 394 -25.31 -20.43 -5.18
N LEU A 395 -26.42 -20.88 -4.60
CA LEU A 395 -27.30 -21.88 -5.23
C LEU A 395 -27.91 -21.36 -6.52
N ALA A 396 -28.37 -20.10 -6.58
CA ALA A 396 -28.90 -19.49 -7.80
C ALA A 396 -27.85 -19.38 -8.92
N ALA A 397 -26.57 -19.14 -8.60
CA ALA A 397 -25.49 -19.20 -9.56
C ALA A 397 -25.31 -20.61 -10.16
N LEU A 398 -25.40 -21.64 -9.33
CA LEU A 398 -25.37 -23.03 -9.79
C LEU A 398 -26.59 -23.38 -10.62
N VAL A 399 -27.79 -22.94 -10.25
CA VAL A 399 -29.03 -23.09 -11.02
C VAL A 399 -28.87 -22.50 -12.42
N ARG A 400 -28.39 -21.26 -12.54
CA ARG A 400 -28.11 -20.58 -13.84
C ARG A 400 -27.14 -21.41 -14.69
N SER A 401 -26.12 -22.00 -14.07
CA SER A 401 -25.15 -22.83 -14.79
C SER A 401 -25.77 -24.11 -15.36
N TRP A 402 -26.70 -24.76 -14.62
CA TRP A 402 -27.47 -25.88 -15.10
C TRP A 402 -28.50 -25.51 -16.17
N GLN A 403 -29.08 -24.32 -16.09
CA GLN A 403 -29.96 -23.76 -17.14
C GLN A 403 -29.22 -23.62 -18.47
N LEU A 404 -27.98 -23.11 -18.46
CA LEU A 404 -27.16 -23.04 -19.67
C LEU A 404 -26.92 -24.39 -20.30
N ARG A 405 -26.82 -25.46 -19.50
CA ARG A 405 -26.65 -26.84 -19.98
C ARG A 405 -27.97 -27.49 -20.40
N GLY A 406 -29.09 -26.82 -20.22
CA GLY A 406 -30.42 -27.35 -20.54
C GLY A 406 -30.89 -28.49 -19.62
N ASN A 407 -30.23 -28.74 -18.49
CA ASN A 407 -30.58 -29.82 -17.57
C ASN A 407 -31.68 -29.38 -16.60
N LYS A 408 -32.93 -29.61 -16.97
CA LYS A 408 -34.11 -29.21 -16.20
C LYS A 408 -34.22 -29.90 -14.84
N ASP A 409 -33.80 -31.14 -14.72
CA ASP A 409 -33.88 -31.92 -13.47
C ASP A 409 -32.92 -31.32 -12.43
N SER A 410 -31.68 -31.01 -12.80
CA SER A 410 -30.73 -30.35 -11.93
C SER A 410 -31.18 -28.93 -11.54
N VAL A 411 -31.79 -28.18 -12.47
CA VAL A 411 -32.37 -26.85 -12.16
C VAL A 411 -33.44 -27.00 -11.09
N LEU A 412 -34.42 -27.90 -11.27
CA LEU A 412 -35.50 -28.11 -10.30
C LEU A 412 -34.97 -28.59 -8.95
N TYR A 413 -34.00 -29.53 -8.96
CA TYR A 413 -33.37 -30.01 -7.73
C TYR A 413 -32.75 -28.88 -6.92
N TYR A 414 -31.90 -28.05 -7.50
CA TYR A 414 -31.20 -26.97 -6.76
C TYR A 414 -32.12 -25.81 -6.40
N LEU A 415 -33.19 -25.54 -7.15
CA LEU A 415 -34.25 -24.64 -6.73
C LEU A 415 -34.96 -25.17 -5.47
N THR A 416 -35.29 -26.46 -5.45
CA THR A 416 -35.90 -27.11 -4.27
C THR A 416 -34.95 -27.07 -3.07
N VAL A 417 -33.64 -27.30 -3.28
CA VAL A 417 -32.62 -27.17 -2.22
C VAL A 417 -32.61 -25.74 -1.65
N ALA A 418 -32.58 -24.73 -2.53
CA ALA A 418 -32.57 -23.33 -2.10
C ALA A 418 -33.86 -22.96 -1.33
N ASP A 419 -35.00 -23.44 -1.80
CA ASP A 419 -36.28 -23.21 -1.13
C ASP A 419 -36.43 -23.98 0.19
N SER A 420 -35.78 -25.14 0.32
CA SER A 420 -35.84 -25.98 1.52
C SER A 420 -34.89 -25.54 2.63
N LEU A 421 -33.98 -24.57 2.38
CA LEU A 421 -33.08 -24.06 3.42
C LEU A 421 -33.86 -23.59 4.63
N ALA A 422 -33.59 -24.20 5.78
CA ALA A 422 -34.16 -23.77 7.06
C ALA A 422 -33.54 -22.45 7.52
N VAL A 423 -32.24 -22.30 7.27
CA VAL A 423 -31.47 -21.09 7.61
C VAL A 423 -30.52 -20.82 6.46
N GLU A 424 -30.52 -19.58 5.97
CA GLU A 424 -29.53 -19.06 5.03
C GLU A 424 -28.36 -18.45 5.80
N VAL A 425 -27.14 -18.65 5.28
CA VAL A 425 -25.92 -17.99 5.78
C VAL A 425 -25.48 -16.96 4.74
N THR A 426 -25.43 -15.68 5.14
CA THR A 426 -24.91 -14.62 4.32
C THR A 426 -23.68 -14.00 5.00
N VAL A 427 -22.51 -14.16 4.40
CA VAL A 427 -21.28 -13.47 4.85
C VAL A 427 -21.26 -12.10 4.20
N GLY A 428 -21.29 -11.06 5.03
CA GLY A 428 -21.28 -9.65 4.58
C GLY A 428 -19.92 -8.99 4.61
N SER A 429 -18.99 -9.52 5.42
CA SER A 429 -17.64 -8.98 5.54
C SER A 429 -16.62 -10.07 5.85
N PHE A 430 -15.46 -9.95 5.23
CA PHE A 430 -14.28 -10.75 5.55
C PHE A 430 -13.05 -9.85 5.52
N THR A 431 -12.38 -9.74 6.65
CA THR A 431 -11.19 -8.88 6.80
C THR A 431 -10.02 -9.72 7.30
N PRO A 432 -9.15 -10.18 6.40
CA PRO A 432 -7.89 -10.82 6.78
C PRO A 432 -6.92 -9.80 7.39
N GLY A 433 -6.14 -10.25 8.38
CA GLY A 433 -5.09 -9.48 9.06
C GLY A 433 -3.81 -10.29 9.21
N ASP A 434 -2.75 -9.67 9.70
CA ASP A 434 -1.42 -10.31 9.81
C ASP A 434 -1.41 -11.50 10.78
N SER A 435 -2.25 -11.46 11.83
CA SER A 435 -2.29 -12.48 12.90
C SER A 435 -3.63 -13.21 13.00
N GLY A 436 -4.55 -13.00 12.05
CA GLY A 436 -5.87 -13.62 12.09
C GLY A 436 -6.83 -12.99 11.09
N ALA A 437 -8.13 -13.24 11.24
CA ALA A 437 -9.17 -12.67 10.40
C ALA A 437 -10.44 -12.38 11.20
N THR A 438 -11.25 -11.44 10.69
CA THR A 438 -12.61 -11.20 11.16
C THR A 438 -13.60 -11.54 10.04
N LEU A 439 -14.62 -12.35 10.34
CA LEU A 439 -15.70 -12.72 9.43
C LEU A 439 -17.03 -12.29 10.05
N GLY A 440 -17.77 -11.44 9.35
CA GLY A 440 -19.09 -10.98 9.78
C GLY A 440 -20.20 -11.40 8.82
N GLY A 441 -21.37 -11.73 9.37
CA GLY A 441 -22.48 -12.16 8.55
C GLY A 441 -23.79 -12.27 9.32
N VAL A 442 -24.77 -12.89 8.65
CA VAL A 442 -26.13 -13.05 9.18
C VAL A 442 -26.66 -14.44 8.87
N PHE A 443 -27.26 -15.07 9.85
CA PHE A 443 -28.14 -16.23 9.68
C PHE A 443 -29.58 -15.73 9.51
N THR A 444 -30.24 -16.14 8.42
CA THR A 444 -31.60 -15.70 8.08
C THR A 444 -32.54 -16.87 8.00
N ASN A 445 -33.66 -16.84 8.72
CA ASN A 445 -34.78 -17.75 8.53
C ASN A 445 -35.81 -17.09 7.61
N HIS A 446 -35.96 -17.60 6.39
CA HIS A 446 -36.96 -17.14 5.42
C HIS A 446 -38.32 -17.86 5.52
N LYS A 447 -38.52 -18.71 6.54
CA LYS A 447 -39.75 -19.47 6.71
C LYS A 447 -40.72 -18.76 7.67
N ALA A 448 -41.99 -19.00 7.45
CA ALA A 448 -43.07 -18.50 8.31
C ALA A 448 -43.17 -19.26 9.66
N LYS A 449 -42.19 -20.11 9.97
CA LYS A 449 -42.06 -20.85 11.23
C LYS A 449 -40.65 -20.74 11.77
N PRO A 450 -40.43 -20.86 13.08
CA PRO A 450 -39.10 -20.90 13.67
C PRO A 450 -38.25 -21.99 13.03
N SER A 451 -36.97 -21.72 12.82
CA SER A 451 -36.03 -22.70 12.31
C SER A 451 -35.67 -23.73 13.35
N PRO A 452 -35.24 -24.94 13.00
CA PRO A 452 -34.50 -25.80 13.91
C PRO A 452 -33.17 -25.11 14.31
N PRO A 453 -32.55 -25.51 15.43
CA PRO A 453 -31.15 -25.16 15.71
C PRO A 453 -30.24 -25.65 14.57
N VAL A 454 -29.18 -24.90 14.26
CA VAL A 454 -28.21 -25.24 13.23
C VAL A 454 -26.80 -25.03 13.75
N SER A 455 -25.90 -25.97 13.46
CA SER A 455 -24.46 -25.83 13.73
C SER A 455 -23.72 -25.71 12.41
N VAL A 456 -22.85 -24.71 12.31
CA VAL A 456 -22.04 -24.43 11.14
C VAL A 456 -20.57 -24.31 11.58
N THR A 457 -19.68 -25.04 10.88
CA THR A 457 -18.24 -24.88 11.10
C THR A 457 -17.67 -23.99 9.99
N PHE A 458 -17.13 -22.84 10.38
CA PHE A 458 -16.35 -21.98 9.49
C PHE A 458 -14.90 -22.40 9.51
N GLU A 459 -14.31 -22.59 8.34
CA GLU A 459 -12.93 -22.97 8.10
C GLU A 459 -12.22 -21.78 7.44
N PHE A 460 -11.07 -21.39 7.99
CA PHE A 460 -10.27 -20.27 7.50
C PHE A 460 -9.01 -20.81 6.82
N LEU A 461 -8.77 -20.38 5.61
CA LEU A 461 -7.81 -20.99 4.68
C LEU A 461 -6.69 -20.03 4.31
N ASN A 462 -5.50 -20.59 4.07
CA ASN A 462 -4.41 -19.86 3.44
C ASN A 462 -4.57 -19.80 1.91
N ALA A 463 -3.64 -19.16 1.21
CA ALA A 463 -3.68 -19.00 -0.25
C ALA A 463 -3.59 -20.34 -1.01
N LYS A 464 -3.07 -21.40 -0.39
CA LYS A 464 -3.01 -22.75 -0.97
C LYS A 464 -4.30 -23.53 -0.74
N GLY A 465 -5.20 -23.05 0.12
CA GLY A 465 -6.41 -23.73 0.53
C GLY A 465 -6.23 -24.67 1.74
N ASP A 466 -5.07 -24.62 2.40
CA ASP A 466 -4.86 -25.38 3.61
C ASP A 466 -5.62 -24.73 4.77
N LEU A 467 -6.15 -25.58 5.66
CA LEU A 467 -6.84 -25.12 6.87
C LEU A 467 -5.83 -24.48 7.84
N VAL A 468 -6.05 -23.20 8.17
CA VAL A 468 -5.27 -22.50 9.21
C VAL A 468 -5.94 -22.66 10.56
N THR A 469 -7.25 -22.41 10.62
CA THR A 469 -8.06 -22.55 11.83
C THR A 469 -9.53 -22.74 11.49
N SER A 470 -10.31 -23.19 12.43
CA SER A 470 -11.77 -23.31 12.27
C SER A 470 -12.49 -22.87 13.53
N GLN A 471 -13.73 -22.42 13.37
CA GLN A 471 -14.59 -22.05 14.47
C GLN A 471 -16.02 -22.56 14.21
N GLN A 472 -16.55 -23.31 15.16
CA GLN A 472 -17.93 -23.74 15.14
C GLN A 472 -18.84 -22.61 15.68
N GLN A 473 -19.96 -22.42 15.01
CA GLN A 473 -21.02 -21.52 15.41
C GLN A 473 -22.32 -22.31 15.59
N ASP A 474 -22.75 -22.45 16.83
CA ASP A 474 -24.02 -23.05 17.17
C ASP A 474 -25.09 -21.96 17.23
N VAL A 475 -26.13 -22.11 16.44
CA VAL A 475 -27.21 -21.14 16.30
C VAL A 475 -28.49 -21.79 16.81
N ALA A 476 -29.01 -21.26 17.90
CA ALA A 476 -30.34 -21.67 18.39
C ALA A 476 -31.42 -21.33 17.35
N ALA A 477 -32.59 -21.88 17.53
CA ALA A 477 -33.76 -21.59 16.68
C ALA A 477 -33.88 -20.08 16.39
N ILE A 478 -34.11 -19.72 15.15
CA ILE A 478 -34.34 -18.34 14.68
C ILE A 478 -35.83 -18.22 14.42
N ASP A 479 -36.46 -17.19 14.95
CA ASP A 479 -37.91 -16.95 14.78
C ASP A 479 -38.27 -16.82 13.29
N ALA A 480 -39.56 -16.95 13.00
CA ALA A 480 -40.07 -16.80 11.64
C ALA A 480 -39.64 -15.48 11.03
N GLU A 481 -39.11 -15.53 9.80
CA GLU A 481 -38.69 -14.35 9.01
C GLU A 481 -37.66 -13.43 9.73
N ALA A 482 -36.93 -13.97 10.73
CA ALA A 482 -35.99 -13.21 11.53
C ALA A 482 -34.54 -13.46 11.10
N ASN A 483 -33.68 -12.54 11.55
CA ASN A 483 -32.24 -12.52 11.30
C ASN A 483 -31.46 -12.61 12.61
N ARG A 484 -30.29 -13.27 12.55
CA ARG A 484 -29.32 -13.33 13.66
C ARG A 484 -27.93 -13.02 13.14
N PRO A 485 -27.38 -11.83 13.45
CA PRO A 485 -26.02 -11.48 13.04
C PRO A 485 -24.98 -12.29 13.82
N PHE A 486 -23.80 -12.47 13.22
CA PHE A 486 -22.63 -13.05 13.85
C PHE A 486 -21.35 -12.31 13.45
N GLU A 487 -20.36 -12.33 14.33
CA GLU A 487 -18.99 -11.91 14.06
C GLU A 487 -18.03 -12.94 14.66
N LEU A 488 -17.13 -13.46 13.83
CA LEU A 488 -16.09 -14.41 14.23
C LEU A 488 -14.74 -13.71 14.13
N LYS A 489 -13.97 -13.78 15.22
CA LYS A 489 -12.58 -13.31 15.27
C LYS A 489 -11.70 -14.50 15.53
N VAL A 490 -10.82 -14.80 14.57
CA VAL A 490 -9.94 -15.95 14.63
C VAL A 490 -8.48 -15.54 14.55
N HIS A 491 -7.62 -16.36 15.16
CA HIS A 491 -6.18 -16.19 15.14
C HIS A 491 -5.56 -17.19 14.14
N GLY A 492 -4.49 -16.76 13.47
CA GLY A 492 -3.76 -17.55 12.50
C GLY A 492 -3.17 -16.65 11.41
N ALA A 493 -1.89 -16.79 11.13
CA ALA A 493 -1.23 -16.03 10.07
C ALA A 493 -1.57 -16.58 8.68
N GLY A 494 -1.63 -15.71 7.69
CA GLY A 494 -1.80 -16.09 6.28
C GLY A 494 -3.23 -16.49 5.89
N ILE A 495 -4.23 -16.19 6.70
CA ILE A 495 -5.64 -16.40 6.32
C ILE A 495 -6.01 -15.42 5.22
N VAL A 496 -6.49 -15.95 4.07
CA VAL A 496 -6.91 -15.16 2.89
C VAL A 496 -8.26 -15.55 2.33
N ALA A 497 -8.86 -16.65 2.82
CA ALA A 497 -10.15 -17.14 2.37
C ALA A 497 -10.88 -17.90 3.50
N TRP A 498 -12.14 -18.17 3.26
CA TRP A 498 -12.99 -18.95 4.16
C TRP A 498 -13.93 -19.87 3.38
N ARG A 499 -14.39 -20.90 4.03
CA ARG A 499 -15.54 -21.72 3.63
C ARG A 499 -16.27 -22.19 4.89
N TYR A 500 -17.44 -22.74 4.71
CA TYR A 500 -18.14 -23.37 5.82
C TYR A 500 -18.90 -24.62 5.40
N ARG A 501 -19.22 -25.43 6.40
CA ARG A 501 -20.07 -26.61 6.26
C ARG A 501 -21.10 -26.67 7.38
N LYS A 502 -22.28 -27.19 7.05
CA LYS A 502 -23.29 -27.56 8.04
C LYS A 502 -22.86 -28.87 8.70
N LEU A 503 -22.97 -28.95 10.01
CA LEU A 503 -22.80 -30.17 10.81
C LEU A 503 -24.08 -30.98 10.86
#